data_4493096c631d228915fdc7ab6ce81f5e
#
_entry.id   4493096c631d228915fdc7ab6ce81f5e
#
_cell.length_a   1.000
_cell.length_b   1.000
_cell.length_c   1.000
_cell.angle_alpha   90.00
_cell.angle_beta   90.00
_cell.angle_gamma   90.00
#
_symmetry.space_group_name_H-M   'P 1'
#
loop_
_entity.id
_entity.type
_entity.pdbx_description
1 polymer ?
#
loop_
_entity_poly.entity_id
_entity_poly.type
_entity_poly.pdbx_seq_one_letter_code
_entity_poly.pdbx_strand_id
1 'polypeptide(L)'
;MTIAARNRFIRMGALVSLSLVIAASAGVAYMTLKGAHPTGQPGPRGFALLDGFFLTPFSPTAAVLAAGIFPFFSLLCLAYVLFAFEKTQTIEITFFAAAAFSVSLESLRVLVPLGELVPMARISPVFISRAILFCRIFSTLSLLASVIFTTGQTAQQLGASVFLIGFFSFSLVTAVPFNAARLYSNFLVRPGFTATITVFLSVIALLAVISYLIQGKTRAAGDYTAAGFALLAFFAGYAILSYCDSWAFLCAGGFLLFSGGWQYLDRIHRYYLWQ
;
A
#
# COMPACT_ATOMS: atom_id res chain seq x y z
N MET A 1 -9.71 16.18 14.78
CA MET A 1 -10.41 16.04 13.46
C MET A 1 -11.87 15.69 13.73
N THR A 2 -12.83 16.40 13.12
CA THR A 2 -14.27 16.09 13.28
C THR A 2 -14.65 14.89 12.42
N ILE A 3 -15.76 14.19 12.77
CA ILE A 3 -16.29 13.07 11.96
C ILE A 3 -16.54 13.52 10.50
N ALA A 4 -17.13 14.72 10.33
CA ALA A 4 -17.38 15.26 9.00
C ALA A 4 -16.11 15.50 8.19
N ALA A 5 -15.04 16.01 8.81
CA ALA A 5 -13.74 16.22 8.16
C ALA A 5 -13.09 14.88 7.78
N ARG A 6 -13.16 13.86 8.65
CA ARG A 6 -12.68 12.49 8.36
C ARG A 6 -13.43 11.90 7.17
N ASN A 7 -14.76 11.91 7.21
CA ASN A 7 -15.55 11.33 6.14
C ASN A 7 -15.32 12.05 4.81
N ARG A 8 -15.10 13.38 4.82
CA ARG A 8 -14.70 14.14 3.64
C ARG A 8 -13.35 13.68 3.10
N PHE A 9 -12.35 13.52 3.98
CA PHE A 9 -11.03 12.99 3.60
C PHE A 9 -11.13 11.59 2.97
N ILE A 10 -11.90 10.68 3.57
CA ILE A 10 -12.07 9.31 3.05
C ILE A 10 -12.82 9.31 1.72
N ARG A 11 -13.86 10.16 1.55
CA ARG A 11 -14.57 10.33 0.26
C ARG A 11 -13.63 10.82 -0.83
N MET A 12 -12.81 11.83 -0.55
CA MET A 12 -11.79 12.30 -1.49
C MET A 12 -10.78 11.20 -1.84
N GLY A 13 -10.31 10.45 -0.85
CA GLY A 13 -9.44 9.29 -1.06
C GLY A 13 -10.09 8.23 -1.95
N ALA A 14 -11.37 7.91 -1.74
CA ALA A 14 -12.11 6.97 -2.57
C ALA A 14 -12.28 7.46 -4.02
N LEU A 15 -12.58 8.76 -4.22
CA LEU A 15 -12.67 9.36 -5.56
C LEU A 15 -11.31 9.31 -6.30
N VAL A 16 -10.21 9.63 -5.60
CA VAL A 16 -8.87 9.53 -6.19
C VAL A 16 -8.53 8.07 -6.50
N SER A 17 -8.82 7.13 -5.61
CA SER A 17 -8.60 5.70 -5.88
C SER A 17 -9.43 5.21 -7.08
N LEU A 18 -10.68 5.67 -7.23
CA LEU A 18 -11.51 5.37 -8.39
C LEU A 18 -10.89 5.92 -9.68
N SER A 19 -10.42 7.15 -9.67
CA SER A 19 -9.75 7.75 -10.83
C SER A 19 -8.47 6.98 -11.21
N LEU A 20 -7.72 6.50 -10.21
CA LEU A 20 -6.54 5.67 -10.43
C LEU A 20 -6.88 4.28 -10.98
N VAL A 21 -8.01 3.67 -10.55
CA VAL A 21 -8.51 2.42 -11.14
C VAL A 21 -8.81 2.62 -12.62
N ILE A 22 -9.55 3.68 -12.96
CA ILE A 22 -9.89 4.00 -14.36
C ILE A 22 -8.63 4.25 -15.18
N ALA A 23 -7.70 5.07 -14.67
CA ALA A 23 -6.44 5.40 -15.36
C ALA A 23 -5.55 4.17 -15.56
N ALA A 24 -5.40 3.32 -14.53
CA ALA A 24 -4.63 2.09 -14.64
C ALA A 24 -5.26 1.10 -15.63
N SER A 25 -6.59 0.93 -15.58
CA SER A 25 -7.31 0.06 -16.52
C SER A 25 -7.21 0.55 -17.96
N ALA A 26 -7.37 1.85 -18.19
CA ALA A 26 -7.18 2.47 -19.50
C ALA A 26 -5.74 2.30 -20.01
N GLY A 27 -4.75 2.47 -19.13
CA GLY A 27 -3.34 2.25 -19.46
C GLY A 27 -3.04 0.80 -19.86
N VAL A 28 -3.54 -0.16 -19.11
CA VAL A 28 -3.42 -1.60 -19.44
C VAL A 28 -4.10 -1.90 -20.79
N ALA A 29 -5.33 -1.43 -20.98
CA ALA A 29 -6.06 -1.62 -22.23
C ALA A 29 -5.32 -1.01 -23.44
N TYR A 30 -4.78 0.20 -23.28
CA TYR A 30 -3.99 0.84 -24.34
C TYR A 30 -2.75 0.04 -24.71
N MET A 31 -1.99 -0.45 -23.70
CA MET A 31 -0.80 -1.29 -23.94
C MET A 31 -1.16 -2.59 -24.67
N THR A 32 -2.25 -3.27 -24.28
CA THR A 32 -2.69 -4.51 -24.92
C THR A 32 -3.17 -4.29 -26.36
N LEU A 33 -3.92 -3.23 -26.63
CA LEU A 33 -4.41 -2.90 -27.99
C LEU A 33 -3.29 -2.53 -28.95
N LYS A 34 -2.22 -1.90 -28.46
CA LYS A 34 -1.06 -1.56 -29.29
C LYS A 34 -0.08 -2.72 -29.47
N GLY A 35 -0.33 -3.87 -28.83
CA GLY A 35 0.62 -5.00 -28.83
C GLY A 35 1.97 -4.63 -28.21
N ALA A 36 2.02 -3.51 -27.51
CA ALA A 36 3.22 -2.99 -26.90
C ALA A 36 3.39 -3.67 -25.52
N HIS A 37 4.02 -4.84 -25.56
CA HIS A 37 4.53 -5.40 -24.31
C HIS A 37 5.71 -4.56 -23.87
N PRO A 38 5.79 -4.17 -22.60
CA PRO A 38 6.98 -3.51 -22.08
C PRO A 38 8.20 -4.38 -22.43
N THR A 39 9.00 -3.92 -23.39
CA THR A 39 10.14 -4.67 -23.94
C THR A 39 11.38 -4.58 -23.05
N GLY A 40 11.23 -4.03 -21.84
CA GLY A 40 12.34 -3.92 -20.91
C GLY A 40 12.96 -5.29 -20.63
N GLN A 41 14.27 -5.39 -20.80
CA GLN A 41 15.02 -6.54 -20.30
C GLN A 41 14.66 -6.71 -18.80
N PRO A 42 14.45 -7.95 -18.35
CA PRO A 42 14.14 -8.19 -16.95
C PRO A 42 15.26 -7.59 -16.10
N GLY A 43 14.95 -6.48 -15.44
CA GLY A 43 15.84 -5.90 -14.43
C GLY A 43 16.00 -6.88 -13.26
N PRO A 44 16.92 -6.63 -12.33
CA PRO A 44 17.07 -7.48 -11.17
C PRO A 44 15.72 -7.63 -10.45
N ARG A 45 15.35 -8.85 -10.12
CA ARG A 45 14.11 -9.16 -9.40
C ARG A 45 14.18 -8.66 -7.96
N GLY A 46 13.03 -8.25 -7.43
CA GLY A 46 12.92 -7.84 -6.04
C GLY A 46 13.20 -8.99 -5.05
N PHE A 47 12.81 -10.22 -5.42
CA PHE A 47 13.07 -11.44 -4.65
C PHE A 47 14.13 -12.29 -5.35
N ALA A 48 15.40 -11.90 -5.22
CA ALA A 48 16.54 -12.61 -5.83
C ALA A 48 16.64 -14.08 -5.40
N LEU A 49 16.15 -14.45 -4.20
CA LEU A 49 16.12 -15.82 -3.69
C LEU A 49 15.25 -16.78 -4.50
N LEU A 50 14.31 -16.25 -5.30
CA LEU A 50 13.39 -17.04 -6.12
C LEU A 50 13.73 -16.99 -7.62
N ASP A 51 14.90 -16.43 -7.96
CA ASP A 51 15.42 -16.47 -9.31
C ASP A 51 15.67 -17.92 -9.74
N GLY A 52 14.99 -18.32 -10.82
CA GLY A 52 15.07 -19.70 -11.32
C GLY A 52 14.02 -20.68 -10.77
N PHE A 53 13.14 -20.25 -9.87
CA PHE A 53 12.05 -21.12 -9.44
C PHE A 53 11.02 -21.30 -10.57
N PHE A 54 10.71 -22.53 -10.93
CA PHE A 54 9.85 -22.91 -12.06
C PHE A 54 8.46 -22.26 -12.04
N LEU A 55 7.90 -22.00 -10.86
CA LEU A 55 6.55 -21.41 -10.67
C LEU A 55 6.51 -19.88 -10.82
N THR A 56 7.64 -19.22 -11.00
CA THR A 56 7.71 -17.75 -11.04
C THR A 56 8.38 -17.21 -12.31
N PRO A 57 7.90 -17.59 -13.53
CA PRO A 57 8.43 -17.00 -14.75
C PRO A 57 8.14 -15.50 -14.76
N PHE A 58 9.10 -14.71 -15.25
CA PHE A 58 8.92 -13.28 -15.41
C PHE A 58 7.78 -12.97 -16.39
N SER A 59 6.88 -12.10 -15.99
CA SER A 59 5.78 -11.61 -16.82
C SER A 59 5.57 -10.12 -16.62
N PRO A 60 5.91 -9.28 -17.63
CA PRO A 60 5.69 -7.84 -17.54
C PRO A 60 4.20 -7.49 -17.41
N THR A 61 3.31 -8.30 -17.98
CA THR A 61 1.87 -8.11 -17.84
C THR A 61 1.41 -8.31 -16.39
N ALA A 62 1.95 -9.29 -15.68
CA ALA A 62 1.66 -9.50 -14.26
C ALA A 62 2.13 -8.30 -13.41
N ALA A 63 3.30 -7.72 -13.71
CA ALA A 63 3.80 -6.54 -13.02
C ALA A 63 2.91 -5.30 -13.22
N VAL A 64 2.39 -5.11 -14.44
CA VAL A 64 1.46 -4.01 -14.74
C VAL A 64 0.10 -4.23 -14.07
N LEU A 65 -0.45 -5.45 -14.14
CA LEU A 65 -1.72 -5.79 -13.48
C LEU A 65 -1.63 -5.67 -11.96
N ALA A 66 -0.51 -6.05 -11.36
CA ALA A 66 -0.28 -5.87 -9.92
C ALA A 66 -0.40 -4.39 -9.51
N ALA A 67 0.01 -3.45 -10.36
CA ALA A 67 -0.17 -2.04 -10.10
C ALA A 67 -1.65 -1.62 -10.09
N GLY A 68 -2.50 -2.24 -10.89
CA GLY A 68 -3.95 -2.01 -10.92
C GLY A 68 -4.70 -2.58 -9.71
N ILE A 69 -4.16 -3.64 -9.08
CA ILE A 69 -4.78 -4.23 -7.88
C ILE A 69 -4.80 -3.24 -6.71
N PHE A 70 -3.77 -2.45 -6.51
CA PHE A 70 -3.65 -1.55 -5.37
C PHE A 70 -4.77 -0.48 -5.29
N PRO A 71 -5.08 0.28 -6.34
CA PRO A 71 -6.14 1.26 -6.25
C PRO A 71 -7.52 0.60 -6.17
N PHE A 72 -7.71 -0.59 -6.75
CA PHE A 72 -8.95 -1.36 -6.61
C PHE A 72 -9.15 -1.83 -5.16
N PHE A 73 -8.12 -2.38 -4.53
CA PHE A 73 -8.13 -2.73 -3.10
C PHE A 73 -8.44 -1.51 -2.23
N SER A 74 -7.73 -0.39 -2.46
CA SER A 74 -7.93 0.84 -1.72
C SER A 74 -9.37 1.36 -1.84
N LEU A 75 -9.92 1.37 -3.06
CA LEU A 75 -11.30 1.79 -3.31
C LEU A 75 -12.30 0.96 -2.50
N LEU A 76 -12.17 -0.36 -2.49
CA LEU A 76 -13.04 -1.25 -1.72
C LEU A 76 -12.90 -1.01 -0.21
N CYS A 77 -11.68 -0.89 0.31
CA CYS A 77 -11.45 -0.60 1.72
C CYS A 77 -12.04 0.76 2.14
N LEU A 78 -11.80 1.82 1.35
CA LEU A 78 -12.31 3.15 1.66
C LEU A 78 -13.84 3.21 1.54
N ALA A 79 -14.43 2.52 0.56
CA ALA A 79 -15.87 2.39 0.45
C ALA A 79 -16.45 1.66 1.68
N TYR A 80 -15.87 0.53 2.07
CA TYR A 80 -16.30 -0.19 3.28
C TYR A 80 -16.21 0.69 4.53
N VAL A 81 -15.12 1.43 4.70
CA VAL A 81 -14.96 2.35 5.84
C VAL A 81 -16.04 3.45 5.83
N LEU A 82 -16.39 4.01 4.67
CA LEU A 82 -17.45 5.00 4.56
C LEU A 82 -18.82 4.46 4.97
N PHE A 83 -19.13 3.21 4.60
CA PHE A 83 -20.43 2.61 4.94
C PHE A 83 -20.48 2.08 6.37
N ALA A 84 -19.46 1.34 6.80
CA ALA A 84 -19.47 0.66 8.10
C ALA A 84 -19.14 1.58 9.29
N PHE A 85 -18.33 2.62 9.06
CA PHE A 85 -17.82 3.49 10.13
C PHE A 85 -18.27 4.96 10.01
N GLU A 86 -19.33 5.24 9.29
CA GLU A 86 -19.80 6.61 9.03
C GLU A 86 -19.97 7.44 10.32
N LYS A 87 -20.52 6.82 11.36
CA LYS A 87 -20.87 7.47 12.64
C LYS A 87 -19.88 7.21 13.77
N THR A 88 -18.96 6.26 13.61
CA THR A 88 -18.03 5.85 14.68
C THR A 88 -16.69 6.56 14.55
N GLN A 89 -16.21 7.16 15.63
CA GLN A 89 -14.93 7.88 15.64
C GLN A 89 -13.81 6.98 16.17
N THR A 90 -13.33 6.08 15.31
CA THR A 90 -12.25 5.15 15.64
C THR A 90 -10.92 5.66 15.08
N ILE A 91 -9.90 5.67 15.92
CA ILE A 91 -8.55 6.15 15.57
C ILE A 91 -7.91 5.18 14.57
N GLU A 92 -8.01 3.88 14.82
CA GLU A 92 -7.43 2.83 14.01
C GLU A 92 -7.92 2.88 12.57
N ILE A 93 -9.21 3.07 12.39
CA ILE A 93 -9.83 3.10 11.06
C ILE A 93 -9.39 4.34 10.26
N THR A 94 -9.15 5.46 10.94
CA THR A 94 -8.68 6.67 10.27
C THR A 94 -7.26 6.50 9.73
N PHE A 95 -6.37 5.89 10.54
CA PHE A 95 -5.01 5.58 10.09
C PHE A 95 -4.98 4.48 9.03
N PHE A 96 -5.84 3.46 9.16
CA PHE A 96 -5.99 2.44 8.12
C PHE A 96 -6.48 3.04 6.80
N ALA A 97 -7.46 3.94 6.85
CA ALA A 97 -7.95 4.63 5.64
C ALA A 97 -6.85 5.48 4.99
N ALA A 98 -6.02 6.17 5.79
CA ALA A 98 -4.87 6.91 5.28
C ALA A 98 -3.82 5.98 4.65
N ALA A 99 -3.55 4.82 5.25
CA ALA A 99 -2.67 3.81 4.70
C ALA A 99 -3.23 3.21 3.41
N ALA A 100 -4.51 2.83 3.39
CA ALA A 100 -5.18 2.29 2.20
C ALA A 100 -5.19 3.28 1.04
N PHE A 101 -5.45 4.57 1.32
CA PHE A 101 -5.31 5.62 0.31
C PHE A 101 -3.88 5.72 -0.24
N SER A 102 -2.88 5.70 0.63
CA SER A 102 -1.48 5.73 0.22
C SER A 102 -1.10 4.52 -0.65
N VAL A 103 -1.60 3.34 -0.32
CA VAL A 103 -1.41 2.11 -1.11
C VAL A 103 -1.95 2.25 -2.54
N SER A 104 -3.04 3.02 -2.76
CA SER A 104 -3.57 3.23 -4.11
C SER A 104 -2.57 3.88 -5.05
N LEU A 105 -1.67 4.71 -4.53
CA LEU A 105 -0.67 5.43 -5.31
C LEU A 105 0.48 4.55 -5.85
N GLU A 106 0.57 3.28 -5.42
CA GLU A 106 1.46 2.28 -6.06
C GLU A 106 1.14 2.10 -7.55
N SER A 107 -0.11 2.40 -7.97
CA SER A 107 -0.51 2.35 -9.38
C SER A 107 0.24 3.34 -10.27
N LEU A 108 0.84 4.40 -9.71
CA LEU A 108 1.63 5.38 -10.46
C LEU A 108 2.79 4.72 -11.23
N ARG A 109 3.26 3.54 -10.80
CA ARG A 109 4.31 2.81 -11.53
C ARG A 109 3.91 2.42 -12.96
N VAL A 110 2.60 2.33 -13.28
CA VAL A 110 2.10 2.09 -14.65
C VAL A 110 2.48 3.23 -15.60
N LEU A 111 2.70 4.44 -15.08
CA LEU A 111 3.11 5.58 -15.89
C LEU A 111 4.52 5.43 -16.48
N VAL A 112 5.37 4.58 -15.91
CA VAL A 112 6.73 4.36 -16.43
C VAL A 112 6.68 3.67 -17.81
N PRO A 113 6.07 2.47 -17.96
CA PRO A 113 5.95 1.83 -19.26
C PRO A 113 5.03 2.61 -20.22
N LEU A 114 4.00 3.31 -19.72
CA LEU A 114 3.17 4.17 -20.58
C LEU A 114 3.96 5.35 -21.15
N GLY A 115 4.88 5.94 -20.41
CA GLY A 115 5.73 7.05 -20.87
C GLY A 115 6.70 6.66 -21.99
N GLU A 116 7.01 5.36 -22.15
CA GLU A 116 7.76 4.84 -23.29
C GLU A 116 6.93 4.82 -24.58
N LEU A 117 5.60 4.59 -24.44
CA LEU A 117 4.66 4.50 -25.56
C LEU A 117 4.06 5.86 -25.95
N VAL A 118 3.90 6.76 -24.99
CA VAL A 118 3.31 8.08 -25.19
C VAL A 118 4.31 9.14 -24.71
N PRO A 119 5.09 9.76 -25.61
CA PRO A 119 6.14 10.72 -25.24
C PRO A 119 5.64 11.90 -24.41
N MET A 120 4.38 12.31 -24.60
CA MET A 120 3.74 13.40 -23.82
C MET A 120 3.50 13.02 -22.34
N ALA A 121 3.42 11.74 -22.01
CA ALA A 121 3.21 11.24 -20.65
C ALA A 121 4.52 10.90 -19.91
N ARG A 122 5.67 11.32 -20.44
CA ARG A 122 6.99 10.95 -19.93
C ARG A 122 7.30 11.67 -18.62
N ILE A 123 6.92 11.03 -17.52
CA ILE A 123 7.29 11.46 -16.17
C ILE A 123 8.61 10.77 -15.77
N SER A 124 9.47 11.49 -15.06
CA SER A 124 10.74 10.91 -14.59
C SER A 124 10.49 9.65 -13.72
N PRO A 125 11.04 8.47 -14.09
CA PRO A 125 10.91 7.26 -13.28
C PRO A 125 11.42 7.42 -11.84
N VAL A 126 12.41 8.29 -11.64
CA VAL A 126 12.94 8.62 -10.30
C VAL A 126 11.89 9.32 -9.46
N PHE A 127 11.14 10.25 -10.04
CA PHE A 127 10.05 10.95 -9.33
C PHE A 127 8.95 9.97 -8.90
N ILE A 128 8.52 9.10 -9.81
CA ILE A 128 7.52 8.06 -9.52
C ILE A 128 8.02 7.13 -8.40
N SER A 129 9.26 6.68 -8.48
CA SER A 129 9.85 5.78 -7.49
C SER A 129 9.98 6.44 -6.11
N ARG A 130 10.28 7.75 -6.05
CA ARG A 130 10.26 8.53 -4.80
C ARG A 130 8.85 8.63 -4.22
N ALA A 131 7.86 8.94 -5.05
CA ALA A 131 6.47 9.02 -4.62
C ALA A 131 5.98 7.67 -4.06
N ILE A 132 6.32 6.58 -4.71
CA ILE A 132 5.96 5.23 -4.25
C ILE A 132 6.69 4.87 -2.95
N LEU A 133 7.98 5.19 -2.82
CA LEU A 133 8.70 4.97 -1.57
C LEU A 133 8.10 5.77 -0.41
N PHE A 134 7.71 7.04 -0.67
CA PHE A 134 6.95 7.83 0.29
C PHE A 134 5.68 7.11 0.74
N CYS A 135 4.88 6.60 -0.21
CA CYS A 135 3.65 5.89 0.07
C CYS A 135 3.87 4.62 0.90
N ARG A 136 4.95 3.88 0.66
CA ARG A 136 5.33 2.69 1.42
C ARG A 136 5.69 3.01 2.87
N ILE A 137 6.52 4.01 3.07
CA ILE A 137 6.89 4.47 4.43
C ILE A 137 5.66 5.01 5.15
N PHE A 138 4.89 5.88 4.49
CA PHE A 138 3.70 6.49 5.07
C PHE A 138 2.63 5.46 5.46
N SER A 139 2.32 4.50 4.58
CA SER A 139 1.33 3.45 4.87
C SER A 139 1.75 2.57 6.05
N THR A 140 3.01 2.15 6.09
CA THR A 140 3.54 1.29 7.16
C THR A 140 3.56 2.02 8.51
N LEU A 141 4.00 3.29 8.53
CA LEU A 141 3.98 4.13 9.74
C LEU A 141 2.55 4.46 10.20
N SER A 142 1.62 4.70 9.27
CA SER A 142 0.22 4.92 9.61
C SER A 142 -0.41 3.70 10.28
N LEU A 143 -0.10 2.49 9.82
CA LEU A 143 -0.59 1.25 10.43
C LEU A 143 0.04 1.00 11.81
N LEU A 144 1.31 1.34 12.02
CA LEU A 144 1.91 1.33 13.36
C LEU A 144 1.24 2.36 14.27
N ALA A 145 1.02 3.58 13.77
CA ALA A 145 0.37 4.66 14.51
C ALA A 145 -1.07 4.30 14.88
N SER A 146 -1.77 3.51 14.06
CA SER A 146 -3.15 3.07 14.34
C SER A 146 -3.27 2.38 15.70
N VAL A 147 -2.26 1.60 16.09
CA VAL A 147 -2.28 0.87 17.36
C VAL A 147 -1.67 1.67 18.51
N ILE A 148 -0.61 2.45 18.27
CA ILE A 148 0.03 3.22 19.32
C ILE A 148 -0.91 4.30 19.86
N PHE A 149 -1.63 4.97 18.99
CA PHE A 149 -2.47 6.11 19.36
C PHE A 149 -3.86 5.73 19.90
N THR A 150 -4.23 4.44 19.88
CA THR A 150 -5.50 3.97 20.43
C THR A 150 -5.67 4.27 21.92
N THR A 151 -4.59 4.35 22.67
CA THR A 151 -4.62 4.44 24.15
C THR A 151 -4.51 5.86 24.71
N GLY A 152 -4.30 6.90 23.92
CA GLY A 152 -4.01 8.19 24.51
C GLY A 152 -4.32 9.45 23.70
N GLN A 153 -4.76 9.34 22.47
CA GLN A 153 -5.06 10.52 21.65
C GLN A 153 -6.52 10.95 21.69
N THR A 154 -6.72 12.25 21.81
CA THR A 154 -8.02 12.85 21.52
C THR A 154 -8.23 12.91 19.98
N ALA A 155 -9.45 12.71 19.55
CA ALA A 155 -9.84 12.80 18.14
C ALA A 155 -9.42 14.11 17.46
N GLN A 156 -9.23 15.18 18.24
CA GLN A 156 -8.78 16.49 17.74
C GLN A 156 -7.33 16.45 17.20
N GLN A 157 -6.45 15.65 17.78
CA GLN A 157 -5.02 15.58 17.42
C GLN A 157 -4.75 14.67 16.22
N LEU A 158 -5.73 13.88 15.80
CA LEU A 158 -5.60 12.88 14.74
C LEU A 158 -5.09 13.47 13.41
N GLY A 159 -5.59 14.66 13.02
CA GLY A 159 -5.13 15.32 11.80
C GLY A 159 -3.66 15.75 11.86
N ALA A 160 -3.22 16.25 13.02
CA ALA A 160 -1.83 16.61 13.23
C ALA A 160 -0.91 15.39 13.18
N SER A 161 -1.33 14.26 13.76
CA SER A 161 -0.55 13.02 13.75
C SER A 161 -0.39 12.46 12.32
N VAL A 162 -1.44 12.45 11.51
CA VAL A 162 -1.36 12.04 10.10
C VAL A 162 -0.41 12.96 9.32
N PHE A 163 -0.51 14.27 9.55
CA PHE A 163 0.39 15.25 8.93
C PHE A 163 1.86 15.03 9.34
N LEU A 164 2.13 14.80 10.62
CA LEU A 164 3.48 14.53 11.14
C LEU A 164 4.07 13.26 10.55
N ILE A 165 3.28 12.18 10.42
CA ILE A 165 3.72 10.94 9.77
C ILE A 165 4.04 11.21 8.29
N GLY A 166 3.21 11.99 7.60
CA GLY A 166 3.45 12.39 6.22
C GLY A 166 4.74 13.19 6.07
N PHE A 167 4.94 14.18 6.93
CA PHE A 167 6.16 15.01 6.93
C PHE A 167 7.41 14.18 7.21
N PHE A 168 7.36 13.29 8.20
CA PHE A 168 8.46 12.39 8.52
C PHE A 168 8.77 11.44 7.35
N SER A 169 7.74 10.85 6.74
CA SER A 169 7.90 9.98 5.56
C SER A 169 8.52 10.73 4.39
N PHE A 170 8.10 11.97 4.16
CA PHE A 170 8.66 12.82 3.11
C PHE A 170 10.14 13.14 3.38
N SER A 171 10.49 13.48 4.61
CA SER A 171 11.87 13.77 5.01
C SER A 171 12.79 12.57 4.82
N LEU A 172 12.32 11.37 5.17
CA LEU A 172 13.09 10.14 4.94
C LEU A 172 13.34 9.89 3.46
N VAL A 173 12.33 10.05 2.61
CA VAL A 173 12.45 9.81 1.17
C VAL A 173 13.39 10.80 0.48
N THR A 174 13.39 12.05 0.92
CA THR A 174 14.30 13.08 0.37
C THR A 174 15.77 12.76 0.66
N ALA A 175 16.05 12.10 1.78
CA ALA A 175 17.40 11.68 2.17
C ALA A 175 17.90 10.46 1.37
N VAL A 176 17.01 9.69 0.70
CA VAL A 176 17.38 8.48 -0.04
C VAL A 176 17.88 8.83 -1.44
N PRO A 177 19.14 8.45 -1.81
CA PRO A 177 19.61 8.59 -3.19
C PRO A 177 18.96 7.55 -4.09
N PHE A 178 18.69 7.91 -5.35
CA PHE A 178 18.15 7.01 -6.38
C PHE A 178 19.14 6.87 -7.53
N ASN A 179 19.40 5.64 -7.97
CA ASN A 179 20.27 5.37 -9.09
C ASN A 179 19.42 5.14 -10.35
N ALA A 180 19.28 6.18 -11.17
CA ALA A 180 18.46 6.17 -12.39
C ALA A 180 18.88 5.12 -13.44
N ALA A 181 20.10 4.60 -13.37
CA ALA A 181 20.61 3.61 -14.32
C ALA A 181 20.09 2.18 -14.09
N ARG A 182 19.38 1.92 -12.98
CA ARG A 182 18.90 0.58 -12.62
C ARG A 182 17.41 0.58 -12.34
N LEU A 183 16.64 0.03 -13.26
CA LEU A 183 15.22 -0.30 -13.10
C LEU A 183 15.07 -1.74 -12.59
N TYR A 184 14.12 -1.95 -11.69
CA TYR A 184 13.68 -3.29 -11.31
C TYR A 184 12.70 -3.87 -12.32
N SER A 185 12.43 -5.18 -12.22
CA SER A 185 11.40 -5.89 -13.00
C SER A 185 10.00 -5.30 -12.84
N ASN A 186 9.74 -4.58 -11.75
CA ASN A 186 8.46 -3.90 -11.46
C ASN A 186 8.38 -2.44 -11.92
N PHE A 187 9.26 -2.01 -12.83
CA PHE A 187 9.35 -0.65 -13.42
C PHE A 187 9.77 0.48 -12.46
N LEU A 188 10.24 0.16 -11.27
CA LEU A 188 10.72 1.16 -10.32
C LEU A 188 12.23 1.32 -10.39
N VAL A 189 12.70 2.55 -10.18
CA VAL A 189 14.13 2.85 -10.01
C VAL A 189 14.60 2.33 -8.66
N ARG A 190 15.78 1.73 -8.65
CA ARG A 190 16.37 1.19 -7.42
C ARG A 190 16.75 2.33 -6.46
N PRO A 191 16.18 2.37 -5.25
CA PRO A 191 16.65 3.29 -4.22
C PRO A 191 18.04 2.85 -3.72
N GLY A 192 18.86 3.81 -3.34
CA GLY A 192 20.05 3.52 -2.56
C GLY A 192 19.64 2.90 -1.20
N PHE A 193 20.55 2.18 -0.57
CA PHE A 193 20.29 1.53 0.72
C PHE A 193 19.04 0.62 0.74
N THR A 194 18.77 -0.07 -0.37
CA THR A 194 17.57 -0.92 -0.53
C THR A 194 17.39 -1.91 0.63
N ALA A 195 18.47 -2.59 1.04
CA ALA A 195 18.41 -3.56 2.14
C ALA A 195 18.01 -2.87 3.46
N THR A 196 18.59 -1.71 3.76
CA THR A 196 18.28 -0.93 4.97
C THR A 196 16.81 -0.49 4.98
N ILE A 197 16.30 0.00 3.84
CA ILE A 197 14.89 0.41 3.70
C ILE A 197 13.96 -0.78 3.88
N THR A 198 14.29 -1.92 3.28
CA THR A 198 13.47 -3.15 3.41
C THR A 198 13.44 -3.63 4.85
N VAL A 199 14.60 -3.68 5.53
CA VAL A 199 14.67 -4.05 6.95
C VAL A 199 13.89 -3.05 7.81
N PHE A 200 14.05 -1.75 7.58
CA PHE A 200 13.32 -0.71 8.30
C PHE A 200 11.80 -0.88 8.18
N LEU A 201 11.27 -1.06 6.96
CA LEU A 201 9.84 -1.27 6.74
C LEU A 201 9.35 -2.58 7.37
N SER A 202 10.14 -3.65 7.29
CA SER A 202 9.80 -4.95 7.89
C SER A 202 9.75 -4.87 9.41
N VAL A 203 10.68 -4.18 10.03
CA VAL A 203 10.70 -3.97 11.50
C VAL A 203 9.46 -3.18 11.93
N ILE A 204 9.13 -2.09 11.23
CA ILE A 204 7.93 -1.29 11.56
C ILE A 204 6.65 -2.11 11.39
N ALA A 205 6.54 -2.90 10.31
CA ALA A 205 5.40 -3.78 10.08
C ALA A 205 5.26 -4.83 11.20
N LEU A 206 6.36 -5.48 11.60
CA LEU A 206 6.37 -6.42 12.71
C LEU A 206 6.01 -5.76 14.04
N LEU A 207 6.52 -4.56 14.32
CA LEU A 207 6.15 -3.80 15.52
C LEU A 207 4.65 -3.49 15.54
N ALA A 208 4.05 -3.13 14.40
CA ALA A 208 2.61 -2.91 14.31
C ALA A 208 1.83 -4.20 14.65
N VAL A 209 2.20 -5.33 14.06
CA VAL A 209 1.57 -6.64 14.32
C VAL A 209 1.70 -7.03 15.80
N ILE A 210 2.92 -6.98 16.34
CA ILE A 210 3.19 -7.33 17.75
C ILE A 210 2.38 -6.43 18.70
N SER A 211 2.28 -5.15 18.39
CA SER A 211 1.50 -4.20 19.19
C SER A 211 -0.01 -4.55 19.21
N TYR A 212 -0.59 -4.99 18.07
CA TYR A 212 -1.96 -5.51 18.03
C TYR A 212 -2.12 -6.78 18.86
N LEU A 213 -1.16 -7.71 18.78
CA LEU A 213 -1.19 -8.96 19.58
C LEU A 213 -1.10 -8.69 21.09
N ILE A 214 -0.26 -7.75 21.50
CA ILE A 214 -0.12 -7.33 22.90
C ILE A 214 -1.45 -6.69 23.38
N GLN A 215 -2.02 -5.77 22.60
CA GLN A 215 -3.30 -5.15 22.96
C GLN A 215 -4.44 -6.16 23.02
N GLY A 216 -4.47 -7.14 22.14
CA GLY A 216 -5.46 -8.22 22.18
C GLY A 216 -5.39 -9.03 23.49
N LYS A 217 -4.16 -9.29 23.97
CA LYS A 217 -3.97 -9.98 25.25
C LYS A 217 -4.32 -9.09 26.46
N THR A 218 -3.86 -7.83 26.46
CA THR A 218 -4.09 -6.91 27.60
C THR A 218 -5.56 -6.54 27.77
N ARG A 219 -6.30 -6.42 26.67
CA ARG A 219 -7.74 -6.11 26.69
C ARG A 219 -8.63 -7.36 26.77
N ALA A 220 -8.05 -8.56 26.80
CA ALA A 220 -8.75 -9.84 26.67
C ALA A 220 -9.71 -9.90 25.47
N ALA A 221 -9.37 -9.19 24.38
CA ALA A 221 -10.18 -9.03 23.18
C ALA A 221 -9.61 -9.88 22.03
N GLY A 222 -10.23 -11.03 21.76
CA GLY A 222 -9.82 -11.93 20.68
C GLY A 222 -9.83 -11.26 19.30
N ASP A 223 -10.72 -10.30 19.08
CA ASP A 223 -10.80 -9.57 17.81
C ASP A 223 -9.56 -8.73 17.53
N TYR A 224 -8.93 -8.12 18.54
CA TYR A 224 -7.63 -7.42 18.36
C TYR A 224 -6.50 -8.37 18.00
N THR A 225 -6.48 -9.56 18.60
CA THR A 225 -5.49 -10.59 18.24
C THR A 225 -5.68 -11.04 16.80
N ALA A 226 -6.93 -11.28 16.38
CA ALA A 226 -7.25 -11.64 15.01
C ALA A 226 -6.93 -10.51 14.02
N ALA A 227 -7.15 -9.23 14.40
CA ALA A 227 -6.77 -8.07 13.60
C ALA A 227 -5.24 -7.99 13.42
N GLY A 228 -4.44 -8.37 14.43
CA GLY A 228 -2.98 -8.46 14.32
C GLY A 228 -2.52 -9.48 13.28
N PHE A 229 -3.11 -10.69 13.25
CA PHE A 229 -2.83 -11.69 12.21
C PHE A 229 -3.31 -11.25 10.82
N ALA A 230 -4.47 -10.60 10.75
CA ALA A 230 -4.97 -10.04 9.50
C ALA A 230 -4.02 -8.96 8.95
N LEU A 231 -3.46 -8.11 9.82
CA LEU A 231 -2.48 -7.10 9.46
C LEU A 231 -1.17 -7.72 8.97
N LEU A 232 -0.73 -8.85 9.54
CA LEU A 232 0.41 -9.62 9.05
C LEU A 232 0.17 -10.11 7.62
N ALA A 233 -1.01 -10.69 7.35
CA ALA A 233 -1.39 -11.11 6.00
C ALA A 233 -1.43 -9.93 5.02
N PHE A 234 -1.97 -8.79 5.44
CA PHE A 234 -1.97 -7.55 4.67
C PHE A 234 -0.54 -7.11 4.29
N PHE A 235 0.38 -7.02 5.26
CA PHE A 235 1.76 -6.63 4.99
C PHE A 235 2.49 -7.61 4.08
N ALA A 236 2.28 -8.92 4.27
CA ALA A 236 2.84 -9.94 3.40
C ALA A 236 2.32 -9.80 1.96
N GLY A 237 0.99 -9.63 1.79
CA GLY A 237 0.36 -9.41 0.49
C GLY A 237 0.86 -8.12 -0.17
N TYR A 238 0.96 -7.03 0.58
CA TYR A 238 1.48 -5.76 0.10
C TYR A 238 2.94 -5.87 -0.35
N ALA A 239 3.80 -6.53 0.42
CA ALA A 239 5.19 -6.76 0.07
C ALA A 239 5.33 -7.61 -1.21
N ILE A 240 4.60 -8.71 -1.31
CA ILE A 240 4.62 -9.60 -2.49
C ILE A 240 4.17 -8.82 -3.75
N LEU A 241 3.06 -8.08 -3.69
CA LEU A 241 2.56 -7.31 -4.82
C LEU A 241 3.46 -6.14 -5.19
N SER A 242 4.13 -5.51 -4.21
CA SER A 242 5.05 -4.40 -4.47
C SER A 242 6.26 -4.79 -5.32
N TYR A 243 6.66 -6.05 -5.25
CA TYR A 243 7.76 -6.64 -6.04
C TYR A 243 7.26 -7.65 -7.08
N CYS A 244 5.95 -7.64 -7.36
CA CYS A 244 5.33 -8.61 -8.28
C CYS A 244 5.87 -8.47 -9.70
N ASP A 245 6.33 -9.58 -10.24
CA ASP A 245 6.80 -9.74 -11.61
C ASP A 245 6.40 -11.10 -12.23
N SER A 246 5.52 -11.83 -11.55
CA SER A 246 5.01 -13.14 -11.98
C SER A 246 3.55 -13.33 -11.61
N TRP A 247 2.86 -14.22 -12.32
CA TRP A 247 1.46 -14.55 -12.05
C TRP A 247 1.24 -15.19 -10.69
N ALA A 248 2.19 -16.01 -10.22
CA ALA A 248 2.11 -16.63 -8.90
C ALA A 248 2.11 -15.57 -7.79
N PHE A 249 3.00 -14.57 -7.89
CA PHE A 249 3.04 -13.46 -6.94
C PHE A 249 1.83 -12.56 -7.04
N LEU A 250 1.26 -12.38 -8.25
CA LEU A 250 0.02 -11.64 -8.43
C LEU A 250 -1.14 -12.28 -7.66
N CYS A 251 -1.34 -13.59 -7.85
CA CYS A 251 -2.42 -14.32 -7.19
C CYS A 251 -2.22 -14.40 -5.68
N ALA A 252 -1.03 -14.81 -5.23
CA ALA A 252 -0.74 -14.97 -3.80
C ALA A 252 -0.77 -13.62 -3.06
N GLY A 253 -0.10 -12.60 -3.61
CA GLY A 253 -0.07 -11.27 -3.03
C GLY A 253 -1.44 -10.60 -3.03
N GLY A 254 -2.22 -10.75 -4.12
CA GLY A 254 -3.59 -10.26 -4.20
C GLY A 254 -4.48 -10.90 -3.14
N PHE A 255 -4.48 -12.23 -3.07
CA PHE A 255 -5.26 -12.96 -2.06
C PHE A 255 -4.93 -12.52 -0.63
N LEU A 256 -3.64 -12.44 -0.28
CA LEU A 256 -3.22 -12.02 1.06
C LEU A 256 -3.58 -10.56 1.35
N LEU A 257 -3.42 -9.65 0.38
CA LEU A 257 -3.76 -8.25 0.56
C LEU A 257 -5.26 -8.06 0.82
N PHE A 258 -6.12 -8.67 -0.01
CA PHE A 258 -7.57 -8.55 0.13
C PHE A 258 -8.09 -9.24 1.38
N SER A 259 -7.67 -10.48 1.64
CA SER A 259 -8.11 -11.22 2.83
C SER A 259 -7.63 -10.56 4.12
N GLY A 260 -6.37 -10.09 4.15
CA GLY A 260 -5.81 -9.40 5.31
C GLY A 260 -6.51 -8.07 5.58
N GLY A 261 -6.69 -7.22 4.55
CA GLY A 261 -7.38 -5.94 4.69
C GLY A 261 -8.85 -6.09 5.10
N TRP A 262 -9.56 -7.04 4.47
CA TRP A 262 -10.96 -7.32 4.80
C TRP A 262 -11.12 -7.83 6.24
N GLN A 263 -10.34 -8.84 6.62
CA GLN A 263 -10.40 -9.40 7.98
C GLN A 263 -10.02 -8.36 9.04
N TYR A 264 -9.02 -7.52 8.77
CA TYR A 264 -8.66 -6.44 9.67
C TYR A 264 -9.84 -5.50 9.92
N LEU A 265 -10.49 -5.02 8.86
CA LEU A 265 -11.64 -4.11 8.95
C LEU A 265 -12.83 -4.77 9.66
N ASP A 266 -13.17 -6.02 9.33
CA ASP A 266 -14.27 -6.76 9.95
C ASP A 266 -14.03 -6.97 11.46
N ARG A 267 -12.80 -7.35 11.86
CA ARG A 267 -12.47 -7.56 13.28
C ARG A 267 -12.52 -6.27 14.09
N ILE A 268 -12.00 -5.17 13.55
CA ILE A 268 -12.10 -3.87 14.21
C ILE A 268 -13.55 -3.41 14.26
N HIS A 269 -14.36 -3.63 13.21
CA HIS A 269 -15.78 -3.29 13.21
C HIS A 269 -16.55 -4.05 14.28
N ARG A 270 -16.35 -5.35 14.39
CA ARG A 270 -17.01 -6.19 15.45
C ARG A 270 -16.62 -5.71 16.83
N TYR A 271 -15.36 -5.43 17.08
CA TYR A 271 -14.92 -4.94 18.38
C TYR A 271 -15.69 -3.68 18.82
N TYR A 272 -15.92 -2.73 17.91
CA TYR A 272 -16.64 -1.49 18.23
C TYR A 272 -18.17 -1.61 18.22
N LEU A 273 -18.73 -2.67 17.67
CA LEU A 273 -20.18 -2.95 17.76
C LEU A 273 -20.60 -3.54 19.10
N TRP A 274 -19.68 -4.20 19.79
CA TRP A 274 -19.97 -4.91 21.05
C TRP A 274 -19.48 -4.15 22.29
N GLN A 275 -18.99 -2.92 22.16
CA GLN A 275 -18.75 -1.95 23.24
C GLN A 275 -19.88 -0.94 23.34
#